data_2adf2f34427da440d39026a5ef3ea71a
#
_entry.id   2adf2f34427da440d39026a5ef3ea71a
#
_cell.length_a   1.000
_cell.length_b   1.000
_cell.length_c   1.000
_cell.angle_alpha   90.00
_cell.angle_beta   90.00
_cell.angle_gamma   90.00
#
_symmetry.space_group_name_H-M   'P 1'
#
loop_
_entity.id
_entity.type
_entity.pdbx_description
1 polymer ?
#
loop_
_entity_poly.entity_id
_entity_poly.type
_entity_poly.pdbx_seq_one_letter_code
_entity_poly.pdbx_strand_id
1 'polypeptide(L)'
;MKLGLVSAILPGFTFEELMDYAAETGFGCVEICCWPVGKAVRRYAGVTHIDINNMDEDRMEYYNNYAKSCGVEISSLGYYPNPMDPDPETAKAAQDHIIKLIDASAKMGIHMVTTFLGKDKNKTVEENLDLFRKIWTPIMKVAEDKGVKVAIENCPMLYTKDEWPGGNNLASTPYVWRQMFELSPNLGLNYDPSHPYLLGMNITKPLYEFSDRIFHVHFKDIKINQDKLDEYGLFSYPSLWHSPKLPGLGGVDFAGFVSALNDIRYQGCACIEVEDKAFEGSIEDVKYGIEQSCRYMSQFLGK
;
A
#
# COMPACT_ATOMS: atom_id res chain seq x y z
N MET A 1 11.37 0.27 -13.81
CA MET A 1 10.29 0.64 -12.86
C MET A 1 9.11 1.17 -13.64
N LYS A 2 7.88 0.71 -13.33
CA LYS A 2 6.63 1.17 -13.98
C LYS A 2 5.89 2.11 -13.06
N LEU A 3 5.40 3.24 -13.60
CA LEU A 3 4.53 4.14 -12.86
C LEU A 3 3.10 3.61 -12.89
N GLY A 4 2.46 3.59 -11.76
CA GLY A 4 1.10 3.09 -11.59
C GLY A 4 0.22 3.96 -10.71
N LEU A 5 -0.99 3.46 -10.47
CA LEU A 5 -2.02 4.08 -9.65
C LEU A 5 -2.56 3.08 -8.63
N VAL A 6 -2.76 3.51 -7.38
CA VAL A 6 -3.55 2.77 -6.39
C VAL A 6 -5.04 3.04 -6.65
N SER A 7 -5.82 2.02 -6.90
CA SER A 7 -7.20 2.14 -7.35
C SER A 7 -8.19 2.66 -6.31
N ALA A 8 -7.81 2.67 -5.02
CA ALA A 8 -8.67 3.05 -3.89
C ALA A 8 -9.31 4.44 -4.02
N ILE A 9 -8.66 5.37 -4.74
CA ILE A 9 -9.14 6.74 -4.90
C ILE A 9 -10.31 6.87 -5.90
N LEU A 10 -10.57 5.83 -6.69
CA LEU A 10 -11.64 5.77 -7.69
C LEU A 10 -12.71 4.73 -7.32
N PRO A 11 -13.35 4.82 -6.12
CA PRO A 11 -14.23 3.76 -5.60
C PRO A 11 -15.52 3.55 -6.42
N GLY A 12 -15.87 4.52 -7.25
CA GLY A 12 -17.07 4.45 -8.10
C GLY A 12 -16.83 3.90 -9.51
N PHE A 13 -15.56 3.57 -9.86
CA PHE A 13 -15.25 3.03 -11.18
C PHE A 13 -15.46 1.51 -11.20
N THR A 14 -15.89 0.98 -12.33
CA THR A 14 -15.75 -0.46 -12.63
C THR A 14 -14.28 -0.79 -12.89
N PHE A 15 -13.96 -2.08 -12.97
CA PHE A 15 -12.61 -2.50 -13.33
C PHE A 15 -12.22 -1.98 -14.72
N GLU A 16 -13.13 -2.03 -15.67
CA GLU A 16 -12.93 -1.58 -17.06
C GLU A 16 -12.68 -0.06 -17.11
N GLU A 17 -13.53 0.73 -16.47
CA GLU A 17 -13.38 2.19 -16.40
C GLU A 17 -12.04 2.58 -15.75
N LEU A 18 -11.61 1.83 -14.73
CA LEU A 18 -10.32 2.05 -14.06
C LEU A 18 -9.15 1.76 -15.00
N MET A 19 -9.18 0.63 -15.72
CA MET A 19 -8.08 0.23 -16.59
C MET A 19 -7.98 1.14 -17.83
N ASP A 20 -9.13 1.52 -18.42
CA ASP A 20 -9.20 2.48 -19.52
C ASP A 20 -8.62 3.84 -19.09
N TYR A 21 -9.05 4.36 -17.95
CA TYR A 21 -8.54 5.62 -17.40
C TYR A 21 -7.03 5.56 -17.09
N ALA A 22 -6.56 4.45 -16.56
CA ALA A 22 -5.13 4.26 -16.31
C ALA A 22 -4.32 4.30 -17.62
N ALA A 23 -4.80 3.63 -18.67
CA ALA A 23 -4.18 3.65 -19.99
C ALA A 23 -4.19 5.06 -20.61
N GLU A 24 -5.33 5.76 -20.58
CA GLU A 24 -5.49 7.11 -21.09
C GLU A 24 -4.56 8.12 -20.38
N THR A 25 -4.38 7.96 -19.07
CA THR A 25 -3.49 8.83 -18.25
C THR A 25 -2.02 8.49 -18.45
N GLY A 26 -1.71 7.32 -19.03
CA GLY A 26 -0.34 6.88 -19.30
C GLY A 26 0.31 6.07 -18.18
N PHE A 27 -0.48 5.49 -17.29
CA PHE A 27 0.01 4.53 -16.30
C PHE A 27 0.35 3.18 -16.94
N GLY A 28 1.46 2.58 -16.51
CA GLY A 28 1.88 1.25 -16.95
C GLY A 28 1.38 0.12 -16.05
N CYS A 29 0.84 0.44 -14.87
CA CYS A 29 0.30 -0.56 -13.95
C CYS A 29 -0.75 0.06 -13.00
N VAL A 30 -1.53 -0.84 -12.35
CA VAL A 30 -2.51 -0.48 -11.32
C VAL A 30 -2.43 -1.47 -10.17
N GLU A 31 -2.37 -1.00 -8.95
CA GLU A 31 -2.68 -1.77 -7.76
C GLU A 31 -4.18 -1.85 -7.58
N ILE A 32 -4.74 -3.05 -7.69
CA ILE A 32 -6.19 -3.28 -7.65
C ILE A 32 -6.66 -3.52 -6.22
N CYS A 33 -7.54 -2.67 -5.71
CA CYS A 33 -8.20 -2.88 -4.43
C CYS A 33 -9.23 -4.01 -4.51
N CYS A 34 -9.12 -4.96 -3.57
CA CYS A 34 -9.90 -6.20 -3.50
C CYS A 34 -10.50 -6.40 -2.10
N TRP A 35 -11.10 -5.38 -1.52
CA TRP A 35 -11.77 -5.52 -0.24
C TRP A 35 -13.00 -6.44 -0.38
N PRO A 36 -13.42 -7.14 0.70
CA PRO A 36 -14.74 -7.78 0.69
C PRO A 36 -15.83 -6.79 0.34
N VAL A 37 -16.74 -7.18 -0.55
CA VAL A 37 -17.88 -6.33 -0.93
C VAL A 37 -18.72 -6.02 0.31
N GLY A 38 -18.96 -4.74 0.57
CA GLY A 38 -19.70 -4.33 1.75
C GLY A 38 -19.55 -2.84 2.08
N LYS A 39 -20.03 -2.45 3.24
CA LYS A 39 -19.92 -1.06 3.70
C LYS A 39 -18.50 -0.76 4.14
N ALA A 40 -17.90 0.27 3.58
CA ALA A 40 -16.63 0.80 4.03
C ALA A 40 -16.71 1.28 5.50
N VAL A 41 -15.75 0.85 6.31
CA VAL A 41 -15.65 1.26 7.72
C VAL A 41 -14.80 2.52 7.91
N ARG A 42 -13.98 2.85 6.92
CA ARG A 42 -13.12 4.04 6.87
C ARG A 42 -12.87 4.47 5.43
N ARG A 43 -12.31 5.67 5.25
CA ARG A 43 -11.89 6.20 3.94
C ARG A 43 -10.91 5.23 3.28
N TYR A 44 -11.11 4.99 1.98
CA TYR A 44 -10.34 4.05 1.15
C TYR A 44 -10.42 2.57 1.54
N ALA A 45 -11.13 2.20 2.61
CA ALA A 45 -11.48 0.82 2.89
C ALA A 45 -12.77 0.43 2.15
N GLY A 46 -12.92 -0.86 1.88
CA GLY A 46 -14.13 -1.38 1.21
C GLY A 46 -14.21 -1.10 -0.28
N VAL A 47 -13.15 -0.59 -0.91
CA VAL A 47 -13.08 -0.43 -2.36
C VAL A 47 -12.78 -1.79 -3.00
N THR A 48 -13.61 -2.18 -3.95
CA THR A 48 -13.52 -3.49 -4.61
C THR A 48 -13.68 -3.32 -6.11
N HIS A 49 -12.58 -3.44 -6.84
CA HIS A 49 -12.61 -3.46 -8.31
C HIS A 49 -12.58 -4.90 -8.85
N ILE A 50 -12.05 -5.84 -8.06
CA ILE A 50 -12.12 -7.29 -8.31
C ILE A 50 -12.62 -7.98 -7.05
N ASP A 51 -13.81 -8.60 -7.14
CA ASP A 51 -14.38 -9.41 -6.04
C ASP A 51 -13.86 -10.84 -6.07
N ILE A 52 -12.85 -11.11 -5.28
CA ILE A 52 -12.21 -12.43 -5.21
C ILE A 52 -13.09 -13.52 -4.60
N ASN A 53 -14.19 -13.18 -3.91
CA ASN A 53 -15.12 -14.17 -3.36
C ASN A 53 -16.04 -14.75 -4.44
N ASN A 54 -16.23 -14.04 -5.56
CA ASN A 54 -17.00 -14.45 -6.73
C ASN A 54 -16.13 -14.67 -7.95
N MET A 55 -14.89 -15.17 -7.76
CA MET A 55 -13.90 -15.37 -8.80
C MET A 55 -13.89 -16.82 -9.30
N ASP A 56 -14.15 -17.02 -10.60
CA ASP A 56 -13.96 -18.26 -11.34
C ASP A 56 -12.87 -18.10 -12.41
N GLU A 57 -12.52 -19.15 -13.12
CA GLU A 57 -11.47 -19.14 -14.13
C GLU A 57 -11.80 -18.19 -15.30
N ASP A 58 -13.05 -18.16 -15.73
CA ASP A 58 -13.50 -17.28 -16.83
C ASP A 58 -13.35 -15.80 -16.48
N ARG A 59 -13.69 -15.43 -15.24
CA ARG A 59 -13.50 -14.06 -14.73
C ARG A 59 -12.03 -13.69 -14.58
N MET A 60 -11.19 -14.61 -14.10
CA MET A 60 -9.74 -14.37 -14.01
C MET A 60 -9.15 -14.11 -15.40
N GLU A 61 -9.52 -14.95 -16.38
CA GLU A 61 -9.09 -14.77 -17.75
C GLU A 61 -9.62 -13.44 -18.34
N TYR A 62 -10.86 -13.10 -18.08
CA TYR A 62 -11.45 -11.82 -18.49
C TYR A 62 -10.64 -10.62 -17.99
N TYR A 63 -10.38 -10.53 -16.67
CA TYR A 63 -9.63 -9.43 -16.08
C TYR A 63 -8.20 -9.33 -16.64
N ASN A 64 -7.52 -10.46 -16.78
CA ASN A 64 -6.18 -10.50 -17.36
C ASN A 64 -6.16 -10.04 -18.83
N ASN A 65 -7.11 -10.51 -19.63
CA ASN A 65 -7.22 -10.15 -21.04
C ASN A 65 -7.58 -8.67 -21.22
N TYR A 66 -8.48 -8.14 -20.37
CA TYR A 66 -8.84 -6.73 -20.41
C TYR A 66 -7.63 -5.83 -20.05
N ALA A 67 -6.96 -6.11 -18.95
CA ALA A 67 -5.76 -5.38 -18.55
C ALA A 67 -4.68 -5.40 -19.66
N LYS A 68 -4.46 -6.56 -20.26
CA LYS A 68 -3.53 -6.72 -21.38
C LYS A 68 -3.96 -5.91 -22.60
N SER A 69 -5.26 -5.84 -22.92
CA SER A 69 -5.77 -5.06 -24.06
C SER A 69 -5.56 -3.56 -23.87
N CYS A 70 -5.61 -3.07 -22.63
CA CYS A 70 -5.29 -1.68 -22.27
C CYS A 70 -3.78 -1.40 -22.23
N GLY A 71 -2.91 -2.43 -22.25
CA GLY A 71 -1.48 -2.29 -22.07
C GLY A 71 -1.07 -1.92 -20.64
N VAL A 72 -1.95 -2.15 -19.66
CA VAL A 72 -1.76 -1.82 -18.24
C VAL A 72 -1.65 -3.11 -17.44
N GLU A 73 -0.60 -3.21 -16.60
CA GLU A 73 -0.36 -4.39 -15.75
C GLU A 73 -1.16 -4.27 -14.44
N ILE A 74 -1.70 -5.38 -13.94
CA ILE A 74 -2.14 -5.47 -12.55
C ILE A 74 -0.89 -5.73 -11.70
N SER A 75 -0.44 -4.71 -10.94
CA SER A 75 0.81 -4.80 -10.16
C SER A 75 0.68 -5.64 -8.91
N SER A 76 -0.50 -5.62 -8.30
CA SER A 76 -0.81 -6.37 -7.08
C SER A 76 -2.32 -6.41 -6.82
N LEU A 77 -2.75 -7.33 -5.98
CA LEU A 77 -4.07 -7.33 -5.36
C LEU A 77 -3.96 -6.73 -3.95
N GLY A 78 -4.59 -5.58 -3.74
CA GLY A 78 -4.48 -4.78 -2.52
C GLY A 78 -5.63 -4.99 -1.55
N TYR A 79 -5.31 -5.26 -0.28
CA TYR A 79 -6.26 -5.33 0.83
C TYR A 79 -5.54 -5.00 2.13
N TYR A 80 -5.97 -3.97 2.83
CA TYR A 80 -5.22 -3.37 3.95
C TYR A 80 -5.98 -3.44 5.28
N PRO A 81 -6.22 -4.65 5.82
CA PRO A 81 -6.88 -4.88 7.11
C PRO A 81 -5.89 -4.86 8.27
N ASN A 82 -6.40 -5.13 9.47
CA ASN A 82 -5.58 -5.52 10.62
C ASN A 82 -5.73 -7.04 10.90
N PRO A 83 -4.89 -7.92 10.33
CA PRO A 83 -4.98 -9.38 10.59
C PRO A 83 -4.51 -9.79 11.99
N MET A 84 -4.02 -8.84 12.79
CA MET A 84 -3.62 -9.00 14.18
C MET A 84 -4.54 -8.22 15.13
N ASP A 85 -5.77 -7.93 14.70
CA ASP A 85 -6.75 -7.21 15.49
C ASP A 85 -7.00 -7.91 16.85
N PRO A 86 -7.15 -7.15 17.95
CA PRO A 86 -7.50 -7.75 19.24
C PRO A 86 -8.85 -8.46 19.24
N ASP A 87 -9.78 -8.11 18.33
CA ASP A 87 -10.99 -8.88 18.11
C ASP A 87 -10.72 -10.12 17.23
N PRO A 88 -10.88 -11.34 17.76
CA PRO A 88 -10.50 -12.55 17.05
C PRO A 88 -11.31 -12.81 15.76
N GLU A 89 -12.57 -12.36 15.69
CA GLU A 89 -13.43 -12.54 14.51
C GLU A 89 -12.95 -11.62 13.38
N THR A 90 -12.68 -10.37 13.70
CA THR A 90 -12.09 -9.39 12.77
C THR A 90 -10.73 -9.86 12.26
N ALA A 91 -9.85 -10.29 13.16
CA ALA A 91 -8.54 -10.82 12.80
C ALA A 91 -8.64 -12.04 11.87
N LYS A 92 -9.51 -12.99 12.20
CA LYS A 92 -9.71 -14.21 11.41
C LYS A 92 -10.26 -13.91 10.02
N ALA A 93 -11.25 -13.02 9.91
CA ALA A 93 -11.81 -12.61 8.63
C ALA A 93 -10.74 -11.95 7.73
N ALA A 94 -9.88 -11.11 8.32
CA ALA A 94 -8.77 -10.50 7.62
C ALA A 94 -7.75 -11.54 7.11
N GLN A 95 -7.34 -12.48 7.97
CA GLN A 95 -6.40 -13.56 7.63
C GLN A 95 -6.95 -14.44 6.50
N ASP A 96 -8.22 -14.84 6.59
CA ASP A 96 -8.87 -15.69 5.59
C ASP A 96 -8.96 -15.00 4.22
N HIS A 97 -9.23 -13.70 4.22
CA HIS A 97 -9.29 -12.93 2.97
C HIS A 97 -7.90 -12.72 2.34
N ILE A 98 -6.86 -12.50 3.15
CA ILE A 98 -5.46 -12.45 2.67
C ILE A 98 -5.06 -13.77 2.00
N ILE A 99 -5.43 -14.91 2.60
CA ILE A 99 -5.15 -16.23 2.01
C ILE A 99 -5.88 -16.40 0.67
N LYS A 100 -7.13 -15.95 0.55
CA LYS A 100 -7.87 -15.95 -0.73
C LYS A 100 -7.21 -15.05 -1.78
N LEU A 101 -6.70 -13.89 -1.37
CA LEU A 101 -5.96 -13.00 -2.27
C LEU A 101 -4.67 -13.65 -2.78
N ILE A 102 -3.94 -14.33 -1.93
CA ILE A 102 -2.74 -15.08 -2.32
C ILE A 102 -3.10 -16.17 -3.36
N ASP A 103 -4.19 -16.89 -3.14
CA ASP A 103 -4.67 -17.91 -4.10
C ASP A 103 -5.07 -17.28 -5.45
N ALA A 104 -5.88 -16.22 -5.42
CA ALA A 104 -6.31 -15.50 -6.61
C ALA A 104 -5.13 -14.89 -7.37
N SER A 105 -4.19 -14.25 -6.66
CA SER A 105 -2.99 -13.65 -7.24
C SER A 105 -2.11 -14.68 -7.97
N ALA A 106 -1.95 -15.88 -7.39
CA ALA A 106 -1.24 -16.98 -8.04
C ALA A 106 -1.95 -17.46 -9.31
N LYS A 107 -3.26 -17.69 -9.23
CA LYS A 107 -4.08 -18.18 -10.36
C LYS A 107 -4.15 -17.16 -11.51
N MET A 108 -4.17 -15.87 -11.19
CA MET A 108 -4.13 -14.78 -12.19
C MET A 108 -2.73 -14.52 -12.75
N GLY A 109 -1.67 -15.17 -12.21
CA GLY A 109 -0.29 -14.94 -12.64
C GLY A 109 0.30 -13.58 -12.20
N ILE A 110 -0.34 -12.89 -11.25
CA ILE A 110 0.12 -11.60 -10.71
C ILE A 110 1.27 -11.80 -9.73
N HIS A 111 1.17 -12.82 -8.87
CA HIS A 111 2.17 -13.22 -7.88
C HIS A 111 2.57 -12.12 -6.86
N MET A 112 1.68 -11.14 -6.62
CA MET A 112 1.88 -10.06 -5.66
C MET A 112 0.59 -9.74 -4.91
N VAL A 113 0.67 -9.65 -3.58
CA VAL A 113 -0.38 -9.13 -2.70
C VAL A 113 0.20 -7.99 -1.88
N THR A 114 -0.50 -6.86 -1.80
CA THR A 114 -0.15 -5.71 -0.96
C THR A 114 -1.12 -5.61 0.22
N THR A 115 -0.58 -5.45 1.44
CA THR A 115 -1.40 -5.50 2.65
C THR A 115 -0.68 -4.84 3.85
N PHE A 116 -1.33 -4.86 5.02
CA PHE A 116 -0.70 -4.53 6.30
C PHE A 116 -0.32 -5.77 7.10
N LEU A 117 0.73 -5.64 7.93
CA LEU A 117 1.10 -6.69 8.89
C LEU A 117 0.06 -6.82 9.99
N GLY A 118 -0.52 -5.69 10.38
CA GLY A 118 -1.40 -5.57 11.54
C GLY A 118 -0.66 -5.37 12.86
N LYS A 119 -1.43 -5.12 13.93
CA LYS A 119 -0.95 -4.96 15.30
C LYS A 119 -2.11 -5.11 16.28
N ASP A 120 -1.88 -5.77 17.40
CA ASP A 120 -2.74 -5.68 18.58
C ASP A 120 -2.29 -4.47 19.42
N LYS A 121 -3.12 -3.42 19.44
CA LYS A 121 -2.83 -2.16 20.14
C LYS A 121 -2.69 -2.31 21.66
N ASN A 122 -3.16 -3.42 22.23
CA ASN A 122 -3.10 -3.69 23.66
C ASN A 122 -1.81 -4.41 24.08
N LYS A 123 -0.92 -4.72 23.13
CA LYS A 123 0.32 -5.46 23.33
C LYS A 123 1.56 -4.59 23.10
N THR A 124 2.64 -4.94 23.77
CA THR A 124 3.98 -4.36 23.50
C THR A 124 4.46 -4.75 22.10
N VAL A 125 5.56 -4.14 21.64
CA VAL A 125 6.18 -4.49 20.36
C VAL A 125 6.65 -5.94 20.37
N GLU A 126 7.26 -6.40 21.44
CA GLU A 126 7.77 -7.77 21.60
C GLU A 126 6.64 -8.80 21.56
N GLU A 127 5.55 -8.56 22.31
CA GLU A 127 4.37 -9.42 22.30
C GLU A 127 3.70 -9.45 20.92
N ASN A 128 3.71 -8.32 20.20
CA ASN A 128 3.22 -8.26 18.82
C ASN A 128 4.13 -9.01 17.85
N LEU A 129 5.44 -9.02 18.05
CA LEU A 129 6.36 -9.84 17.25
C LEU A 129 6.11 -11.36 17.44
N ASP A 130 5.80 -11.79 18.67
CA ASP A 130 5.41 -13.17 18.92
C ASP A 130 4.06 -13.51 18.29
N LEU A 131 3.09 -12.59 18.40
CA LEU A 131 1.77 -12.74 17.74
C LEU A 131 1.92 -12.78 16.21
N PHE A 132 2.77 -11.92 15.64
CA PHE A 132 3.11 -11.91 14.22
C PHE A 132 3.61 -13.28 13.75
N ARG A 133 4.60 -13.85 14.42
CA ARG A 133 5.13 -15.19 14.07
C ARG A 133 4.03 -16.25 14.08
N LYS A 134 3.15 -16.20 15.08
CA LYS A 134 2.02 -17.15 15.20
C LYS A 134 1.02 -17.02 14.04
N ILE A 135 0.65 -15.79 13.67
CA ILE A 135 -0.40 -15.52 12.68
C ILE A 135 0.15 -15.65 11.26
N TRP A 136 1.34 -15.08 11.02
CA TRP A 136 1.86 -14.97 9.65
C TRP A 136 2.60 -16.21 9.16
N THR A 137 3.10 -17.08 10.02
CA THR A 137 3.75 -18.34 9.59
C THR A 137 2.84 -19.19 8.68
N PRO A 138 1.59 -19.51 9.02
CA PRO A 138 0.72 -20.26 8.12
C PRO A 138 0.33 -19.48 6.86
N ILE A 139 0.18 -18.16 6.91
CA ILE A 139 -0.12 -17.31 5.74
C ILE A 139 1.05 -17.33 4.77
N MET A 140 2.28 -17.11 5.28
CA MET A 140 3.48 -17.11 4.45
C MET A 140 3.81 -18.47 3.85
N LYS A 141 3.48 -19.55 4.56
CA LYS A 141 3.58 -20.89 3.96
C LYS A 141 2.72 -21.04 2.72
N VAL A 142 1.47 -20.55 2.75
CA VAL A 142 0.59 -20.56 1.56
C VAL A 142 1.19 -19.69 0.43
N ALA A 143 1.74 -18.53 0.78
CA ALA A 143 2.36 -17.64 -0.19
C ALA A 143 3.61 -18.28 -0.86
N GLU A 144 4.46 -18.94 -0.08
CA GLU A 144 5.63 -19.67 -0.58
C GLU A 144 5.24 -20.84 -1.49
N ASP A 145 4.30 -21.68 -1.06
CA ASP A 145 3.80 -22.84 -1.81
C ASP A 145 3.21 -22.42 -3.18
N LYS A 146 2.71 -21.18 -3.30
CA LYS A 146 2.12 -20.61 -4.52
C LYS A 146 3.04 -19.64 -5.27
N GLY A 147 4.25 -19.38 -4.77
CA GLY A 147 5.19 -18.44 -5.38
C GLY A 147 4.70 -16.98 -5.38
N VAL A 148 3.90 -16.60 -4.39
CA VAL A 148 3.35 -15.24 -4.26
C VAL A 148 4.19 -14.44 -3.27
N LYS A 149 4.54 -13.22 -3.64
CA LYS A 149 5.15 -12.23 -2.74
C LYS A 149 4.07 -11.47 -1.98
N VAL A 150 4.31 -11.22 -0.70
CA VAL A 150 3.45 -10.38 0.14
C VAL A 150 4.23 -9.12 0.51
N ALA A 151 3.77 -7.99 0.00
CA ALA A 151 4.39 -6.69 0.23
C ALA A 151 3.62 -5.92 1.31
N ILE A 152 4.26 -5.74 2.47
CA ILE A 152 3.67 -5.03 3.59
C ILE A 152 3.93 -3.53 3.45
N GLU A 153 2.87 -2.73 3.47
CA GLU A 153 3.02 -1.29 3.52
C GLU A 153 3.50 -0.83 4.89
N ASN A 154 4.46 0.09 4.88
CA ASN A 154 5.11 0.60 6.08
C ASN A 154 4.34 1.73 6.79
N CYS A 155 3.07 1.91 6.49
CA CYS A 155 2.17 2.85 7.15
C CYS A 155 1.95 2.47 8.63
N PRO A 156 2.06 3.40 9.61
CA PRO A 156 1.74 3.11 11.00
C PRO A 156 0.24 2.86 11.26
N MET A 157 -0.64 3.24 10.37
CA MET A 157 -2.11 3.05 10.41
C MET A 157 -2.79 3.62 11.64
N LEU A 158 -3.12 4.89 11.55
CA LEU A 158 -3.90 5.61 12.55
C LEU A 158 -5.33 5.84 12.03
N TYR A 159 -6.31 5.13 12.57
CA TYR A 159 -7.73 5.32 12.22
C TYR A 159 -8.39 6.38 13.09
N THR A 160 -8.03 6.43 14.37
CA THR A 160 -8.60 7.34 15.36
C THR A 160 -7.50 7.95 16.24
N LYS A 161 -7.85 9.01 17.00
CA LYS A 161 -6.94 9.60 17.98
C LYS A 161 -6.55 8.64 19.09
N ASP A 162 -7.41 7.69 19.41
CA ASP A 162 -7.22 6.75 20.52
C ASP A 162 -6.12 5.70 20.21
N GLU A 163 -5.71 5.59 18.96
CA GLU A 163 -4.66 4.68 18.51
C GLU A 163 -3.25 5.29 18.55
N TRP A 164 -3.16 6.58 18.72
CA TRP A 164 -1.87 7.26 18.84
C TRP A 164 -1.29 7.08 20.26
N PRO A 165 0.06 6.80 20.40
CA PRO A 165 1.05 6.80 19.32
C PRO A 165 1.30 5.46 18.62
N GLY A 166 0.53 4.47 18.77
CA GLY A 166 0.87 3.12 18.33
C GLY A 166 0.44 2.73 16.92
N GLY A 167 -0.77 3.18 16.51
CA GLY A 167 -1.38 2.72 15.26
C GLY A 167 -1.73 1.22 15.23
N ASN A 168 -2.24 0.75 14.09
CA ASN A 168 -2.69 -0.64 13.88
C ASN A 168 -1.81 -1.46 12.93
N ASN A 169 -0.61 -0.98 12.61
CA ASN A 169 0.36 -1.72 11.82
C ASN A 169 1.74 -1.71 12.48
N LEU A 170 2.25 -2.90 12.78
CA LEU A 170 3.53 -3.08 13.45
C LEU A 170 4.72 -2.71 12.53
N ALA A 171 4.58 -2.94 11.22
CA ALA A 171 5.65 -2.87 10.23
C ALA A 171 6.04 -1.43 9.83
N SER A 172 6.19 -0.50 10.77
CA SER A 172 6.48 0.91 10.49
C SER A 172 7.96 1.31 10.63
N THR A 173 8.84 0.41 11.08
CA THR A 173 10.25 0.73 11.35
C THR A 173 11.23 -0.37 10.92
N PRO A 174 12.49 -0.02 10.58
CA PRO A 174 13.53 -0.98 10.26
C PRO A 174 13.79 -2.02 11.35
N TYR A 175 13.58 -1.67 12.63
CA TYR A 175 13.72 -2.61 13.74
C TYR A 175 12.75 -3.79 13.59
N VAL A 176 11.49 -3.52 13.24
CA VAL A 176 10.48 -4.55 13.02
C VAL A 176 10.73 -5.28 11.69
N TRP A 177 11.11 -4.56 10.61
CA TRP A 177 11.32 -5.17 9.30
C TRP A 177 12.42 -6.23 9.32
N ARG A 178 13.53 -6.03 10.05
CA ARG A 178 14.57 -7.06 10.20
C ARG A 178 14.02 -8.36 10.76
N GLN A 179 13.17 -8.30 11.77
CA GLN A 179 12.54 -9.47 12.38
C GLN A 179 11.45 -10.07 11.51
N MET A 180 10.71 -9.22 10.79
CA MET A 180 9.67 -9.64 9.85
C MET A 180 10.25 -10.47 8.70
N PHE A 181 11.39 -10.04 8.14
CA PHE A 181 12.01 -10.72 6.98
C PHE A 181 12.66 -12.06 7.33
N GLU A 182 12.91 -12.35 8.62
CA GLU A 182 13.39 -13.67 9.08
C GLU A 182 12.32 -14.77 8.85
N LEU A 183 11.04 -14.38 8.74
CA LEU A 183 9.94 -15.33 8.65
C LEU A 183 9.88 -16.01 7.27
N SER A 184 10.08 -15.25 6.18
CA SER A 184 9.91 -15.74 4.82
C SER A 184 10.64 -14.88 3.79
N PRO A 185 11.26 -15.49 2.76
CA PRO A 185 11.82 -14.73 1.63
C PRO A 185 10.74 -14.06 0.76
N ASN A 186 9.49 -14.52 0.82
CA ASN A 186 8.36 -13.98 0.08
C ASN A 186 7.67 -12.82 0.84
N LEU A 187 8.16 -12.43 2.01
CA LEU A 187 7.69 -11.28 2.77
C LEU A 187 8.61 -10.08 2.56
N GLY A 188 8.06 -8.96 2.13
CA GLY A 188 8.81 -7.75 1.83
C GLY A 188 8.00 -6.49 2.08
N LEU A 189 8.42 -5.36 1.52
CA LEU A 189 7.78 -4.06 1.68
C LEU A 189 7.05 -3.62 0.39
N ASN A 190 5.89 -3.06 0.59
CA ASN A 190 5.32 -2.03 -0.24
C ASN A 190 5.76 -0.70 0.38
N TYR A 191 6.84 -0.10 -0.16
CA TYR A 191 7.53 0.99 0.51
C TYR A 191 6.96 2.35 0.10
N ASP A 192 6.39 3.05 1.09
CA ASP A 192 5.90 4.42 0.96
C ASP A 192 6.86 5.39 1.70
N PRO A 193 7.52 6.34 1.01
CA PRO A 193 8.47 7.26 1.63
C PRO A 193 7.82 8.30 2.55
N SER A 194 6.51 8.55 2.42
CA SER A 194 5.81 9.53 3.25
C SER A 194 5.75 9.13 4.72
N HIS A 195 5.67 7.83 5.00
CA HIS A 195 5.59 7.32 6.37
C HIS A 195 6.90 7.47 7.15
N PRO A 196 8.08 7.04 6.66
CA PRO A 196 9.33 7.35 7.34
C PRO A 196 9.60 8.85 7.41
N TYR A 197 9.19 9.65 6.41
CA TYR A 197 9.29 11.11 6.47
C TYR A 197 8.48 11.67 7.65
N LEU A 198 7.22 11.24 7.83
CA LEU A 198 6.36 11.60 8.95
C LEU A 198 7.01 11.22 10.31
N LEU A 199 7.66 10.08 10.36
CA LEU A 199 8.31 9.56 11.58
C LEU A 199 9.70 10.16 11.83
N GLY A 200 10.15 11.14 11.03
CA GLY A 200 11.47 11.76 11.15
C GLY A 200 12.62 10.83 10.80
N MET A 201 12.36 9.79 10.02
CA MET A 201 13.34 8.80 9.59
C MET A 201 13.93 9.16 8.23
N ASN A 202 15.14 8.64 7.94
CA ASN A 202 15.72 8.74 6.60
C ASN A 202 14.94 7.85 5.62
N ILE A 203 14.46 8.44 4.51
CA ILE A 203 13.59 7.77 3.54
C ILE A 203 14.35 6.86 2.55
N THR A 204 15.66 7.06 2.36
CA THR A 204 16.45 6.31 1.38
C THR A 204 17.32 5.22 2.02
N LYS A 205 17.79 5.41 3.26
CA LYS A 205 18.60 4.41 3.94
C LYS A 205 17.98 3.01 3.96
N PRO A 206 16.68 2.83 4.23
CA PRO A 206 16.06 1.51 4.19
C PRO A 206 16.07 0.85 2.81
N LEU A 207 16.05 1.63 1.71
CA LEU A 207 16.12 1.07 0.36
C LEU A 207 17.43 0.32 0.13
N TYR A 208 18.56 0.89 0.60
CA TYR A 208 19.86 0.23 0.48
C TYR A 208 19.98 -0.98 1.40
N GLU A 209 19.47 -0.88 2.65
CA GLU A 209 19.55 -1.96 3.63
C GLU A 209 18.70 -3.17 3.24
N PHE A 210 17.51 -2.93 2.67
CA PHE A 210 16.51 -3.95 2.37
C PHE A 210 16.22 -4.06 0.86
N SER A 211 17.23 -3.84 0.02
CA SER A 211 17.05 -3.75 -1.43
C SER A 211 16.40 -4.98 -2.07
N ASP A 212 16.65 -6.17 -1.52
CA ASP A 212 16.05 -7.45 -1.94
C ASP A 212 14.62 -7.68 -1.40
N ARG A 213 14.14 -6.78 -0.55
CA ARG A 213 12.84 -6.84 0.11
C ARG A 213 11.89 -5.71 -0.28
N ILE A 214 12.29 -4.80 -1.16
CA ILE A 214 11.40 -3.81 -1.75
C ILE A 214 10.66 -4.46 -2.92
N PHE A 215 9.44 -4.90 -2.68
CA PHE A 215 8.66 -5.63 -3.68
C PHE A 215 7.73 -4.74 -4.47
N HIS A 216 7.20 -3.72 -3.82
CA HIS A 216 6.30 -2.71 -4.39
C HIS A 216 6.60 -1.34 -3.77
N VAL A 217 6.18 -0.25 -4.41
CA VAL A 217 6.41 1.12 -3.94
C VAL A 217 5.13 1.93 -4.07
N HIS A 218 4.84 2.73 -3.06
CA HIS A 218 3.86 3.81 -3.16
C HIS A 218 4.55 5.17 -3.29
N PHE A 219 3.98 6.04 -4.11
CA PHE A 219 4.34 7.45 -4.22
C PHE A 219 3.23 8.29 -3.60
N LYS A 220 3.36 8.55 -2.32
CA LYS A 220 2.54 9.49 -1.54
C LYS A 220 3.42 10.56 -0.94
N ASP A 221 2.91 11.78 -0.88
CA ASP A 221 3.60 12.89 -0.24
C ASP A 221 2.88 13.32 1.05
N ILE A 222 3.57 14.09 1.85
CA ILE A 222 3.06 14.59 3.11
C ILE A 222 3.65 15.96 3.43
N LYS A 223 2.81 16.87 3.90
CA LYS A 223 3.23 18.18 4.37
C LYS A 223 3.19 18.26 5.89
N ILE A 224 4.29 18.63 6.50
CA ILE A 224 4.39 18.96 7.92
C ILE A 224 4.17 20.47 8.07
N ASN A 225 3.22 20.86 8.90
CA ASN A 225 3.03 22.24 9.31
C ASN A 225 3.87 22.47 10.58
N GLN A 226 5.01 23.14 10.41
CA GLN A 226 5.98 23.33 11.48
C GLN A 226 5.41 24.15 12.64
N ASP A 227 4.66 25.22 12.35
CA ASP A 227 4.06 26.06 13.40
C ASP A 227 3.12 25.27 14.32
N LYS A 228 2.36 24.33 13.72
CA LYS A 228 1.48 23.46 14.48
C LYS A 228 2.25 22.36 15.21
N LEU A 229 3.31 21.83 14.61
CA LEU A 229 4.18 20.87 15.29
C LEU A 229 4.84 21.50 16.50
N ASP A 230 5.30 22.76 16.38
CA ASP A 230 5.91 23.52 17.49
C ASP A 230 4.89 23.81 18.61
N GLU A 231 3.61 24.02 18.25
CA GLU A 231 2.54 24.26 19.21
C GLU A 231 2.10 22.98 19.93
N TYR A 232 1.87 21.88 19.20
CA TYR A 232 1.27 20.66 19.74
C TYR A 232 2.30 19.60 20.16
N GLY A 233 3.52 19.65 19.60
CA GLY A 233 4.57 18.68 19.84
C GLY A 233 4.38 17.35 19.11
N LEU A 234 5.48 16.60 18.99
CA LEU A 234 5.55 15.35 18.24
C LEU A 234 4.62 14.24 18.81
N PHE A 235 4.37 14.26 20.12
CA PHE A 235 3.52 13.25 20.78
C PHE A 235 2.02 13.55 20.74
N SER A 236 1.62 14.66 20.11
CA SER A 236 0.21 14.91 19.79
C SER A 236 -0.25 14.07 18.59
N TYR A 237 -1.57 13.99 18.41
CA TYR A 237 -2.12 13.26 17.25
C TYR A 237 -1.64 13.89 15.93
N PRO A 238 -0.97 13.12 15.05
CA PRO A 238 -0.26 13.68 13.89
C PRO A 238 -1.11 14.51 12.92
N SER A 239 -2.39 14.17 12.74
CA SER A 239 -3.29 14.95 11.88
C SER A 239 -3.52 16.41 12.32
N LEU A 240 -3.03 16.80 13.51
CA LEU A 240 -3.03 18.19 13.95
C LEU A 240 -1.97 19.02 13.22
N TRP A 241 -0.85 18.42 12.89
CA TRP A 241 0.33 19.11 12.35
C TRP A 241 0.84 18.59 11.02
N HIS A 242 0.21 17.54 10.44
CA HIS A 242 0.54 17.09 9.09
C HIS A 242 -0.71 16.91 8.23
N SER A 243 -0.52 16.83 6.93
CA SER A 243 -1.56 16.46 5.96
C SER A 243 -0.94 15.68 4.79
N PRO A 244 -1.60 14.60 4.35
CA PRO A 244 -1.25 13.96 3.07
C PRO A 244 -1.35 14.95 1.91
N LYS A 245 -0.49 14.76 0.91
CA LYS A 245 -0.38 15.60 -0.28
C LYS A 245 -0.15 14.77 -1.52
N LEU A 246 -0.53 15.33 -2.67
CA LEU A 246 -0.09 14.79 -3.96
C LEU A 246 1.44 14.82 -4.04
N PRO A 247 2.07 13.83 -4.70
CA PRO A 247 3.51 13.86 -4.98
C PRO A 247 3.99 15.21 -5.53
N GLY A 248 4.97 15.80 -4.86
CA GLY A 248 5.53 17.11 -5.17
C GLY A 248 4.87 18.30 -4.49
N LEU A 249 3.79 18.12 -3.73
CA LEU A 249 3.12 19.18 -2.97
C LEU A 249 3.39 19.12 -1.45
N GLY A 250 4.17 18.14 -1.02
CA GLY A 250 4.60 17.97 0.37
C GLY A 250 6.10 18.19 0.55
N GLY A 251 6.72 17.36 1.39
CA GLY A 251 8.13 17.50 1.77
C GLY A 251 8.99 16.28 1.44
N VAL A 252 8.47 15.25 0.78
CA VAL A 252 9.23 14.07 0.38
C VAL A 252 10.18 14.44 -0.76
N ASP A 253 11.47 14.15 -0.60
CA ASP A 253 12.46 14.28 -1.67
C ASP A 253 12.34 13.12 -2.67
N PHE A 254 11.44 13.26 -3.66
CA PHE A 254 11.25 12.25 -4.69
C PHE A 254 12.45 12.12 -5.62
N ALA A 255 13.21 13.17 -5.86
CA ALA A 255 14.42 13.07 -6.68
C ALA A 255 15.46 12.16 -6.02
N GLY A 256 15.76 12.39 -4.74
CA GLY A 256 16.64 11.53 -3.96
C GLY A 256 16.08 10.10 -3.77
N PHE A 257 14.76 9.97 -3.59
CA PHE A 257 14.10 8.68 -3.43
C PHE A 257 14.18 7.82 -4.71
N VAL A 258 13.85 8.40 -5.87
CA VAL A 258 13.93 7.69 -7.16
C VAL A 258 15.39 7.40 -7.54
N SER A 259 16.33 8.31 -7.22
CA SER A 259 17.76 8.02 -7.37
C SER A 259 18.18 6.77 -6.59
N ALA A 260 17.76 6.65 -5.32
CA ALA A 260 18.04 5.47 -4.51
C ALA A 260 17.40 4.20 -5.06
N LEU A 261 16.15 4.26 -5.57
CA LEU A 261 15.51 3.14 -6.25
C LEU A 261 16.30 2.69 -7.49
N ASN A 262 16.86 3.62 -8.26
CA ASN A 262 17.73 3.31 -9.40
C ASN A 262 19.06 2.68 -8.95
N ASP A 263 19.67 3.19 -7.87
CA ASP A 263 20.92 2.64 -7.33
C ASP A 263 20.77 1.18 -6.92
N ILE A 264 19.64 0.81 -6.31
CA ILE A 264 19.32 -0.58 -5.95
C ILE A 264 18.76 -1.40 -7.13
N ARG A 265 18.67 -0.80 -8.33
CA ARG A 265 18.15 -1.41 -9.55
C ARG A 265 16.72 -1.94 -9.41
N TYR A 266 15.87 -1.21 -8.69
CA TYR A 266 14.46 -1.57 -8.56
C TYR A 266 13.75 -1.53 -9.92
N GLN A 267 13.10 -2.63 -10.31
CA GLN A 267 12.41 -2.78 -11.60
C GLN A 267 10.90 -3.01 -11.45
N GLY A 268 10.40 -3.02 -10.21
CA GLY A 268 8.99 -3.27 -9.92
C GLY A 268 8.05 -2.10 -10.28
N CYS A 269 6.83 -2.21 -9.79
CA CYS A 269 5.80 -1.19 -9.92
C CYS A 269 5.89 -0.17 -8.77
N ALA A 270 5.61 1.10 -9.11
CA ALA A 270 5.54 2.19 -8.14
C ALA A 270 4.25 2.96 -8.39
N CYS A 271 3.27 2.80 -7.50
CA CYS A 271 1.94 3.32 -7.68
C CYS A 271 1.74 4.63 -6.92
N ILE A 272 1.16 5.63 -7.58
CA ILE A 272 0.75 6.87 -6.95
C ILE A 272 -0.44 6.58 -6.04
N GLU A 273 -0.35 7.02 -4.79
CA GLU A 273 -1.45 7.02 -3.84
C GLU A 273 -1.93 8.45 -3.62
N VAL A 274 -3.16 8.74 -4.06
CA VAL A 274 -3.76 10.07 -3.99
C VAL A 274 -4.56 10.20 -2.71
N GLU A 275 -4.07 10.97 -1.76
CA GLU A 275 -4.72 11.22 -0.47
C GLU A 275 -4.62 12.71 -0.09
N ASP A 276 -5.02 13.62 -0.97
CA ASP A 276 -5.02 15.07 -0.69
C ASP A 276 -6.45 15.61 -0.70
N LYS A 277 -6.94 16.03 0.47
CA LYS A 277 -8.29 16.57 0.64
C LYS A 277 -8.62 17.75 -0.27
N ALA A 278 -7.61 18.47 -0.77
CA ALA A 278 -7.81 19.58 -1.71
C ALA A 278 -8.29 19.10 -3.08
N PHE A 279 -8.10 17.81 -3.39
CA PHE A 279 -8.42 17.17 -4.67
C PHE A 279 -9.49 16.08 -4.54
N GLU A 280 -10.33 16.12 -3.50
CA GLU A 280 -11.31 15.06 -3.24
C GLU A 280 -12.76 15.60 -3.19
N GLY A 281 -12.98 16.83 -3.68
CA GLY A 281 -14.29 17.47 -3.68
C GLY A 281 -15.25 16.90 -4.73
N SER A 282 -14.74 16.46 -5.86
CA SER A 282 -15.46 15.86 -6.99
C SER A 282 -14.61 14.82 -7.69
N ILE A 283 -15.22 14.05 -8.62
CA ILE A 283 -14.46 13.09 -9.44
C ILE A 283 -13.50 13.82 -10.39
N GLU A 284 -13.85 15.00 -10.85
CA GLU A 284 -13.01 15.86 -11.68
C GLU A 284 -11.77 16.34 -10.90
N ASP A 285 -11.94 16.73 -9.63
CA ASP A 285 -10.82 17.09 -8.75
C ASP A 285 -9.89 15.89 -8.51
N VAL A 286 -10.45 14.71 -8.27
CA VAL A 286 -9.68 13.46 -8.12
C VAL A 286 -8.87 13.17 -9.38
N LYS A 287 -9.50 13.19 -10.55
CA LYS A 287 -8.81 12.97 -11.84
C LYS A 287 -7.71 14.00 -12.07
N TYR A 288 -7.99 15.27 -11.81
CA TYR A 288 -6.97 16.33 -11.92
C TYR A 288 -5.77 16.06 -11.00
N GLY A 289 -6.02 15.65 -9.73
CA GLY A 289 -4.97 15.28 -8.78
C GLY A 289 -4.14 14.07 -9.25
N ILE A 290 -4.78 13.04 -9.81
CA ILE A 290 -4.11 11.88 -10.39
C ILE A 290 -3.22 12.30 -11.56
N GLU A 291 -3.75 13.06 -12.51
CA GLU A 291 -3.02 13.52 -13.70
C GLU A 291 -1.85 14.45 -13.34
N GLN A 292 -2.03 15.34 -12.34
CA GLN A 292 -0.95 16.18 -11.83
C GLN A 292 0.16 15.33 -11.21
N SER A 293 -0.19 14.35 -10.41
CA SER A 293 0.77 13.43 -9.78
C SER A 293 1.50 12.59 -10.83
N CYS A 294 0.79 12.10 -11.84
CA CYS A 294 1.37 11.36 -12.96
C CYS A 294 2.40 12.21 -13.70
N ARG A 295 2.05 13.44 -14.06
CA ARG A 295 2.98 14.38 -14.72
C ARG A 295 4.23 14.68 -13.87
N TYR A 296 4.04 14.89 -12.58
CA TYR A 296 5.14 15.16 -11.66
C TYR A 296 6.08 13.97 -11.53
N MET A 297 5.55 12.76 -11.32
CA MET A 297 6.39 11.57 -11.15
C MET A 297 7.04 11.10 -12.46
N SER A 298 6.39 11.30 -13.60
CA SER A 298 6.93 10.92 -14.93
C SER A 298 8.26 11.62 -15.28
N GLN A 299 8.56 12.77 -14.69
CA GLN A 299 9.84 13.44 -14.91
C GLN A 299 11.06 12.66 -14.39
N PHE A 300 10.85 11.78 -13.40
CA PHE A 300 11.91 10.96 -12.79
C PHE A 300 11.99 9.55 -13.39
N LEU A 301 10.94 9.11 -14.08
CA LEU A 301 10.81 7.77 -14.62
C LEU A 301 10.97 7.87 -16.13
N GLY A 302 12.02 7.30 -16.69
CA GLY A 302 12.18 7.27 -18.14
C GLY A 302 10.95 6.68 -18.84
N LYS A 303 10.66 7.17 -20.06
CA LYS A 303 9.58 6.63 -20.90
C LYS A 303 9.90 5.21 -21.32
#